data_7630414d536aad27a95f917f550980f7
#
_entry.id   7630414d536aad27a95f917f550980f7
#
_cell.length_a   1.000
_cell.length_b   1.000
_cell.length_c   1.000
_cell.angle_alpha   90.00
_cell.angle_beta   90.00
_cell.angle_gamma   90.00
#
_symmetry.space_group_name_H-M   'P 1'
#
loop_
_entity.id
_entity.type
_entity.pdbx_description
1 polymer ?
#
loop_
_entity_poly.entity_id
_entity_poly.type
_entity_poly.pdbx_seq_one_letter_code
_entity_poly.pdbx_strand_id
1 'polypeptide(L)'
;DFLTAPIPPGAAISSLVGHYERVDWFHAPIDAPENTSICDHFNALGAAGPDESVEVLTRSIGQLAAAMAAAGPTTYVPWQDCALATDDFLVVRLMELAVHADDLAFSVGVKPPKFVPAVLDPVLALLAALANRRHGQEVVLRSLSRHERSSGQASAFGPAETSTPRHAG
;
A
#
# COMPACT_ATOMS: atom_id res chain seq x y z
N ASP A 1 -13.39 -10.46 -8.54
CA ASP A 1 -13.16 -9.14 -9.12
C ASP A 1 -13.71 -8.08 -8.16
N PHE A 2 -12.85 -7.30 -7.52
CA PHE A 2 -13.24 -6.29 -6.52
C PHE A 2 -13.94 -5.08 -7.16
N LEU A 3 -13.56 -4.72 -8.40
CA LEU A 3 -14.08 -3.53 -9.08
C LEU A 3 -15.57 -3.62 -9.41
N THR A 4 -16.10 -4.82 -9.51
CA THR A 4 -17.50 -5.08 -9.88
C THR A 4 -18.29 -5.80 -8.78
N ALA A 5 -17.67 -6.02 -7.61
CA ALA A 5 -18.33 -6.66 -6.49
C ALA A 5 -19.45 -5.78 -5.92
N PRO A 6 -20.61 -6.35 -5.55
CA PRO A 6 -21.67 -5.57 -4.94
C PRO A 6 -21.24 -5.00 -3.59
N ILE A 7 -21.63 -3.75 -3.33
CA ILE A 7 -21.36 -3.10 -2.05
C ILE A 7 -22.45 -3.49 -1.06
N PRO A 8 -22.13 -4.08 0.12
CA PRO A 8 -23.14 -4.40 1.13
C PRO A 8 -23.90 -3.15 1.60
N PRO A 9 -25.20 -3.26 1.87
CA PRO A 9 -25.97 -2.16 2.45
C PRO A 9 -25.36 -1.71 3.78
N GLY A 10 -25.09 -0.40 3.91
CA GLY A 10 -24.53 0.16 5.14
C GLY A 10 -23.00 0.08 5.25
N ALA A 11 -22.30 -0.41 4.24
CA ALA A 11 -20.82 -0.38 4.23
C ALA A 11 -20.31 1.04 4.47
N ALA A 12 -19.38 1.21 5.40
CA ALA A 12 -18.79 2.50 5.74
C ALA A 12 -17.92 3.00 4.57
N ILE A 13 -18.08 4.26 4.18
CA ILE A 13 -17.18 4.89 3.21
C ILE A 13 -15.94 5.39 3.95
N SER A 14 -14.76 5.00 3.49
CA SER A 14 -13.47 5.44 4.01
C SER A 14 -12.77 6.37 3.03
N SER A 15 -11.95 7.28 3.54
CA SER A 15 -11.00 8.02 2.72
C SER A 15 -9.76 7.17 2.44
N LEU A 16 -8.96 7.57 1.44
CA LEU A 16 -7.71 6.88 1.08
C LEU A 16 -6.76 6.70 2.29
N VAL A 17 -6.54 7.74 3.07
CA VAL A 17 -5.69 7.66 4.28
C VAL A 17 -6.40 6.90 5.39
N GLY A 18 -7.71 7.12 5.59
CA GLY A 18 -8.52 6.42 6.60
C GLY A 18 -8.60 4.91 6.36
N HIS A 19 -8.42 4.44 5.13
CA HIS A 19 -8.27 3.03 4.81
C HIS A 19 -7.09 2.41 5.57
N TYR A 20 -5.94 3.08 5.60
CA TYR A 20 -4.73 2.59 6.29
C TYR A 20 -4.81 2.74 7.81
N GLU A 21 -5.56 3.71 8.33
CA GLU A 21 -5.77 3.87 9.77
C GLU A 21 -6.56 2.69 10.41
N ARG A 22 -7.24 1.89 9.57
CA ARG A 22 -8.04 0.73 10.00
C ARG A 22 -7.32 -0.61 9.84
N VAL A 23 -6.12 -0.61 9.30
CA VAL A 23 -5.37 -1.85 9.02
C VAL A 23 -4.43 -2.16 10.16
N ASP A 24 -4.66 -3.27 10.84
CA ASP A 24 -3.87 -3.65 12.02
C ASP A 24 -2.38 -3.81 11.69
N TRP A 25 -2.05 -4.40 10.54
CA TRP A 25 -0.67 -4.59 10.09
C TRP A 25 0.09 -3.28 9.84
N PHE A 26 -0.60 -2.18 9.56
CA PHE A 26 0.03 -0.89 9.28
C PHE A 26 0.88 -0.36 10.45
N HIS A 27 0.46 -0.68 11.68
CA HIS A 27 1.14 -0.27 12.90
C HIS A 27 1.87 -1.43 13.59
N ALA A 28 1.72 -2.65 13.09
CA ALA A 28 2.26 -3.84 13.69
C ALA A 28 3.77 -4.01 13.38
N PRO A 29 4.54 -4.63 14.28
CA PRO A 29 5.88 -5.13 13.97
C PRO A 29 5.85 -6.11 12.78
N ILE A 30 6.97 -6.21 12.04
CA ILE A 30 7.05 -7.05 10.83
C ILE A 30 6.78 -8.54 11.11
N ASP A 31 7.09 -9.01 12.31
CA ASP A 31 6.90 -10.38 12.80
C ASP A 31 5.58 -10.60 13.54
N ALA A 32 4.68 -9.63 13.53
CA ALA A 32 3.36 -9.75 14.13
C ALA A 32 2.48 -10.80 13.41
N PRO A 33 1.55 -11.47 14.12
CA PRO A 33 0.67 -12.48 13.53
C PRO A 33 -0.10 -12.00 12.31
N GLU A 34 -0.49 -10.73 12.28
CA GLU A 34 -1.19 -10.10 11.16
C GLU A 34 -0.33 -10.13 9.88
N ASN A 35 0.95 -9.81 10.00
CA ASN A 35 1.89 -9.82 8.88
C ASN A 35 2.27 -11.26 8.47
N THR A 36 2.48 -12.16 9.42
CA THR A 36 2.80 -13.55 9.12
C THR A 36 1.65 -14.28 8.44
N SER A 37 0.40 -14.01 8.80
CA SER A 37 -0.77 -14.58 8.14
C SER A 37 -0.91 -14.15 6.67
N ILE A 38 -0.54 -12.92 6.35
CA ILE A 38 -0.47 -12.42 4.96
C ILE A 38 0.59 -13.18 4.18
N CYS A 39 1.80 -13.32 4.75
CA CYS A 39 2.88 -14.10 4.13
C CYS A 39 2.48 -15.55 3.86
N ASP A 40 1.84 -16.22 4.82
CA ASP A 40 1.39 -17.61 4.69
C ASP A 40 0.34 -17.76 3.57
N HIS A 41 -0.59 -16.80 3.47
CA HIS A 41 -1.58 -16.78 2.39
C HIS A 41 -0.92 -16.68 1.02
N PHE A 42 0.01 -15.75 0.82
CA PHE A 42 0.70 -15.57 -0.46
C PHE A 42 1.67 -16.71 -0.78
N ASN A 43 2.33 -17.30 0.22
CA ASN A 43 3.13 -18.50 0.05
C ASN A 43 2.28 -19.68 -0.45
N ALA A 44 1.07 -19.84 0.08
CA ALA A 44 0.14 -20.85 -0.39
C ALA A 44 -0.30 -20.63 -1.85
N LEU A 45 -0.56 -19.37 -2.24
CA LEU A 45 -0.87 -19.02 -3.63
C LEU A 45 0.31 -19.28 -4.56
N GLY A 46 1.54 -19.02 -4.12
CA GLY A 46 2.76 -19.25 -4.89
C GLY A 46 3.20 -20.72 -4.96
N ALA A 47 2.59 -21.61 -4.17
CA ALA A 47 3.00 -23.03 -4.09
C ALA A 47 2.88 -23.80 -5.41
N ALA A 48 2.02 -23.36 -6.32
CA ALA A 48 1.88 -23.95 -7.67
C ALA A 48 3.06 -23.61 -8.60
N GLY A 49 3.92 -22.70 -8.22
CA GLY A 49 5.15 -22.35 -8.95
C GLY A 49 5.03 -21.09 -9.81
N PRO A 50 6.16 -20.67 -10.40
CA PRO A 50 6.24 -19.40 -11.13
C PRO A 50 5.42 -19.40 -12.42
N ASP A 51 5.34 -20.51 -13.15
CA ASP A 51 4.62 -20.58 -14.41
C ASP A 51 3.12 -20.36 -14.20
N GLU A 52 2.52 -21.02 -13.19
CA GLU A 52 1.12 -20.82 -12.81
C GLU A 52 0.87 -19.38 -12.37
N SER A 53 1.78 -18.78 -11.60
CA SER A 53 1.70 -17.39 -11.17
C SER A 53 1.68 -16.43 -12.36
N VAL A 54 2.51 -16.67 -13.37
CA VAL A 54 2.55 -15.87 -14.61
C VAL A 54 1.26 -16.04 -15.41
N GLU A 55 0.70 -17.25 -15.50
CA GLU A 55 -0.57 -17.50 -16.19
C GLU A 55 -1.74 -16.76 -15.50
N VAL A 56 -1.82 -16.83 -14.17
CA VAL A 56 -2.83 -16.11 -13.39
C VAL A 56 -2.71 -14.60 -13.60
N LEU A 57 -1.50 -14.06 -13.54
CA LEU A 57 -1.25 -12.65 -13.79
C LEU A 57 -1.66 -12.23 -15.21
N THR A 58 -1.25 -12.99 -16.20
CA THR A 58 -1.58 -12.72 -17.62
C THR A 58 -3.07 -12.70 -17.86
N ARG A 59 -3.79 -13.65 -17.29
CA ARG A 59 -5.26 -13.71 -17.35
C ARG A 59 -5.89 -12.50 -16.68
N SER A 60 -5.40 -12.11 -15.50
CA SER A 60 -5.90 -10.96 -14.74
C SER A 60 -5.68 -9.65 -15.50
N ILE A 61 -4.51 -9.46 -16.11
CA ILE A 61 -4.21 -8.31 -16.98
C ILE A 61 -5.18 -8.26 -18.17
N GLY A 62 -5.45 -9.41 -18.81
CA GLY A 62 -6.39 -9.49 -19.93
C GLY A 62 -7.82 -9.09 -19.57
N GLN A 63 -8.22 -9.24 -18.32
CA GLN A 63 -9.57 -8.89 -17.82
C GLN A 63 -9.66 -7.44 -17.30
N LEU A 64 -8.53 -6.80 -17.02
CA LEU A 64 -8.48 -5.51 -16.30
C LEU A 64 -9.25 -4.41 -17.03
N ALA A 65 -9.09 -4.28 -18.35
CA ALA A 65 -9.75 -3.23 -19.12
C ALA A 65 -11.29 -3.33 -19.05
N ALA A 66 -11.83 -4.54 -19.12
CA ALA A 66 -13.26 -4.78 -19.00
C ALA A 66 -13.77 -4.51 -17.58
N ALA A 67 -13.02 -4.93 -16.56
CA ALA A 67 -13.33 -4.68 -15.16
C ALA A 67 -13.32 -3.18 -14.85
N MET A 68 -12.36 -2.43 -15.37
CA MET A 68 -12.29 -0.97 -15.22
C MET A 68 -13.46 -0.26 -15.91
N ALA A 69 -13.86 -0.71 -17.10
CA ALA A 69 -15.00 -0.12 -17.81
C ALA A 69 -16.34 -0.39 -17.11
N ALA A 70 -16.44 -1.49 -16.35
CA ALA A 70 -17.63 -1.88 -15.59
C ALA A 70 -17.64 -1.36 -14.14
N ALA A 71 -16.52 -0.79 -13.68
CA ALA A 71 -16.38 -0.31 -12.30
C ALA A 71 -17.35 0.83 -12.01
N GLY A 72 -17.99 0.78 -10.84
CA GLY A 72 -18.77 1.88 -10.29
C GLY A 72 -17.89 2.97 -9.68
N PRO A 73 -18.49 4.06 -9.18
CA PRO A 73 -17.75 5.15 -8.54
C PRO A 73 -17.13 4.76 -7.21
N THR A 74 -17.54 3.63 -6.64
CA THR A 74 -17.13 3.13 -5.33
C THR A 74 -16.82 1.65 -5.40
N THR A 75 -15.74 1.22 -4.75
CA THR A 75 -15.29 -0.17 -4.70
C THR A 75 -15.31 -0.66 -3.25
N TYR A 76 -15.89 -1.85 -3.02
CA TYR A 76 -15.91 -2.49 -1.71
C TYR A 76 -14.63 -3.23 -1.40
N VAL A 77 -14.16 -3.09 -0.16
CA VAL A 77 -12.94 -3.72 0.38
C VAL A 77 -13.34 -4.74 1.46
N PRO A 78 -13.55 -6.02 1.10
CA PRO A 78 -14.16 -7.01 1.98
C PRO A 78 -13.42 -7.25 3.30
N TRP A 79 -12.08 -7.24 3.25
CA TRP A 79 -11.26 -7.51 4.44
C TRP A 79 -11.25 -6.38 5.48
N GLN A 80 -11.83 -5.22 5.15
CA GLN A 80 -11.99 -4.08 6.06
C GLN A 80 -13.45 -3.70 6.28
N ASP A 81 -14.37 -4.40 5.63
CA ASP A 81 -15.80 -4.08 5.64
C ASP A 81 -16.09 -2.59 5.38
N CYS A 82 -15.42 -2.02 4.38
CA CYS A 82 -15.58 -0.63 3.99
C CYS A 82 -15.58 -0.47 2.47
N ALA A 83 -15.98 0.71 2.01
CA ALA A 83 -15.91 1.09 0.61
C ALA A 83 -15.02 2.32 0.43
N LEU A 84 -14.30 2.38 -0.68
CA LEU A 84 -13.49 3.52 -1.13
C LEU A 84 -14.08 4.10 -2.40
N ALA A 85 -13.81 5.38 -2.68
CA ALA A 85 -13.89 5.84 -4.06
C ALA A 85 -13.04 4.92 -4.95
N THR A 86 -13.53 4.56 -6.14
CA THR A 86 -12.80 3.63 -7.01
C THR A 86 -11.42 4.16 -7.38
N ASP A 87 -11.27 5.47 -7.60
CA ASP A 87 -9.97 6.09 -7.84
C ASP A 87 -9.02 5.93 -6.64
N ASP A 88 -9.51 6.09 -5.42
CA ASP A 88 -8.72 5.86 -4.20
C ASP A 88 -8.30 4.38 -4.07
N PHE A 89 -9.22 3.45 -4.36
CA PHE A 89 -8.90 2.02 -4.39
C PHE A 89 -7.81 1.70 -5.42
N LEU A 90 -7.85 2.32 -6.59
CA LEU A 90 -6.80 2.15 -7.60
C LEU A 90 -5.46 2.71 -7.14
N VAL A 91 -5.42 3.83 -6.43
CA VAL A 91 -4.19 4.36 -5.83
C VAL A 91 -3.61 3.38 -4.81
N VAL A 92 -4.46 2.73 -3.98
CA VAL A 92 -4.01 1.65 -3.08
C VAL A 92 -3.35 0.52 -3.88
N ARG A 93 -3.97 0.06 -4.97
CA ARG A 93 -3.39 -1.02 -5.80
C ARG A 93 -2.11 -0.62 -6.53
N LEU A 94 -2.01 0.64 -6.99
CA LEU A 94 -0.79 1.17 -7.58
C LEU A 94 0.35 1.27 -6.57
N MET A 95 0.06 1.66 -5.33
CA MET A 95 1.04 1.70 -4.25
C MET A 95 1.58 0.31 -3.93
N GLU A 96 0.71 -0.69 -3.74
CA GLU A 96 1.11 -2.07 -3.52
C GLU A 96 1.99 -2.59 -4.67
N LEU A 97 1.58 -2.33 -5.93
CA LEU A 97 2.35 -2.73 -7.10
C LEU A 97 3.74 -2.07 -7.13
N ALA A 98 3.83 -0.77 -6.84
CA ALA A 98 5.08 -0.03 -6.89
C ALA A 98 6.05 -0.46 -5.79
N VAL A 99 5.56 -0.61 -4.55
CA VAL A 99 6.38 -1.02 -3.38
C VAL A 99 6.85 -2.45 -3.57
N HIS A 100 5.95 -3.39 -3.88
CA HIS A 100 6.35 -4.79 -4.05
C HIS A 100 7.19 -5.05 -5.30
N ALA A 101 7.07 -4.23 -6.35
CA ALA A 101 8.00 -4.30 -7.48
C ALA A 101 9.43 -3.88 -7.09
N ASP A 102 9.57 -2.90 -6.19
CA ASP A 102 10.87 -2.51 -5.63
C ASP A 102 11.41 -3.59 -4.70
N ASP A 103 10.60 -4.13 -3.79
CA ASP A 103 10.96 -5.23 -2.88
C ASP A 103 11.46 -6.46 -3.66
N LEU A 104 10.73 -6.86 -4.70
CA LEU A 104 11.12 -7.98 -5.54
C LEU A 104 12.43 -7.69 -6.28
N ALA A 105 12.57 -6.52 -6.87
CA ALA A 105 13.79 -6.11 -7.57
C ALA A 105 15.01 -6.13 -6.64
N PHE A 106 14.84 -5.61 -5.42
CA PHE A 106 15.87 -5.65 -4.37
C PHE A 106 16.26 -7.10 -4.01
N SER A 107 15.26 -7.96 -3.81
CA SER A 107 15.47 -9.36 -3.40
C SER A 107 16.24 -10.20 -4.43
N VAL A 108 16.06 -9.90 -5.73
CA VAL A 108 16.74 -10.63 -6.82
C VAL A 108 17.94 -9.86 -7.40
N GLY A 109 18.30 -8.71 -6.83
CA GLY A 109 19.49 -7.94 -7.21
C GLY A 109 19.39 -7.26 -8.57
N VAL A 110 18.19 -6.89 -9.02
CA VAL A 110 17.97 -6.15 -10.27
C VAL A 110 17.49 -4.73 -9.99
N LYS A 111 17.54 -3.86 -11.01
CA LYS A 111 16.99 -2.51 -10.88
C LYS A 111 15.45 -2.55 -10.88
N PRO A 112 14.80 -1.79 -9.99
CA PRO A 112 13.35 -1.70 -9.99
C PRO A 112 12.81 -1.08 -11.29
N PRO A 113 11.58 -1.41 -11.70
CA PRO A 113 10.95 -0.82 -12.87
C PRO A 113 10.77 0.69 -12.68
N LYS A 114 10.82 1.43 -13.79
CA LYS A 114 10.49 2.85 -13.79
C LYS A 114 9.02 3.03 -14.10
N PHE A 115 8.29 3.65 -13.19
CA PHE A 115 6.90 4.02 -13.39
C PHE A 115 6.80 5.40 -14.05
N VAL A 116 5.78 5.59 -14.88
CA VAL A 116 5.44 6.91 -15.43
C VAL A 116 4.88 7.82 -14.34
N PRO A 117 4.98 9.15 -14.44
CA PRO A 117 4.49 10.08 -13.43
C PRO A 117 3.01 9.87 -13.06
N ALA A 118 2.16 9.57 -14.04
CA ALA A 118 0.74 9.30 -13.79
C ALA A 118 0.47 8.13 -12.81
N VAL A 119 1.41 7.20 -12.69
CA VAL A 119 1.37 6.09 -11.72
C VAL A 119 2.07 6.48 -10.42
N LEU A 120 3.27 7.06 -10.53
CA LEU A 120 4.13 7.29 -9.38
C LEU A 120 3.69 8.48 -8.51
N ASP A 121 3.18 9.57 -9.12
CA ASP A 121 2.82 10.78 -8.38
C ASP A 121 1.72 10.52 -7.32
N PRO A 122 0.59 9.85 -7.63
CA PRO A 122 -0.41 9.54 -6.61
C PRO A 122 0.11 8.56 -5.54
N VAL A 123 1.00 7.63 -5.90
CA VAL A 123 1.65 6.73 -4.93
C VAL A 123 2.53 7.52 -3.96
N LEU A 124 3.38 8.40 -4.46
CA LEU A 124 4.24 9.24 -3.61
C LEU A 124 3.42 10.18 -2.73
N ALA A 125 2.33 10.74 -3.23
CA ALA A 125 1.42 11.56 -2.45
C ALA A 125 0.80 10.77 -1.29
N LEU A 126 0.35 9.54 -1.54
CA LEU A 126 -0.17 8.65 -0.51
C LEU A 126 0.91 8.32 0.53
N LEU A 127 2.09 7.87 0.11
CA LEU A 127 3.18 7.53 1.03
C LEU A 127 3.62 8.72 1.88
N ALA A 128 3.67 9.93 1.31
CA ALA A 128 3.96 11.16 2.07
C ALA A 128 2.86 11.48 3.08
N ALA A 129 1.58 11.28 2.73
CA ALA A 129 0.46 11.48 3.66
C ALA A 129 0.51 10.48 4.83
N LEU A 130 0.83 9.22 4.56
CA LEU A 130 0.99 8.18 5.59
C LEU A 130 2.21 8.46 6.49
N ALA A 131 3.35 8.82 5.91
CA ALA A 131 4.52 9.24 6.67
C ALA A 131 4.22 10.45 7.58
N ASN A 132 3.43 11.41 7.09
CA ASN A 132 3.00 12.56 7.89
C ASN A 132 2.11 12.16 9.08
N ARG A 133 1.21 11.18 8.90
CA ARG A 133 0.39 10.63 10.00
C ARG A 133 1.25 9.96 11.06
N ARG A 134 2.29 9.27 10.62
CA ARG A 134 3.17 8.50 11.51
C ARG A 134 4.20 9.37 12.24
N HIS A 135 4.88 10.27 11.54
CA HIS A 135 6.03 11.03 12.05
C HIS A 135 5.73 12.50 12.35
N GLY A 136 4.58 13.00 11.87
CA GLY A 136 4.21 14.41 11.97
C GLY A 136 4.82 15.30 10.87
N GLN A 137 4.15 16.42 10.65
CA GLN A 137 4.46 17.37 9.56
C GLN A 137 5.91 17.86 9.58
N GLU A 138 6.45 18.14 10.75
CA GLU A 138 7.79 18.72 10.89
C GLU A 138 8.87 17.78 10.38
N VAL A 139 8.79 16.49 10.75
CA VAL A 139 9.75 15.46 10.34
C VAL A 139 9.69 15.24 8.83
N VAL A 140 8.48 15.08 8.28
CA VAL A 140 8.29 14.82 6.84
C VAL A 140 8.75 16.01 6.00
N LEU A 141 8.36 17.24 6.35
CA LEU A 141 8.81 18.45 5.64
C LEU A 141 10.33 18.57 5.65
N ARG A 142 10.98 18.34 6.77
CA ARG A 142 12.45 18.39 6.86
C ARG A 142 13.11 17.29 6.03
N SER A 143 12.61 16.07 6.13
CA SER A 143 13.16 14.93 5.37
C SER A 143 13.07 15.13 3.86
N LEU A 144 11.99 15.74 3.37
CA LEU A 144 11.77 15.95 1.93
C LEU A 144 12.40 17.25 1.40
N SER A 145 12.66 18.25 2.24
CA SER A 145 13.08 19.59 1.76
C SER A 145 14.47 20.02 2.22
N ARG A 146 15.01 19.45 3.31
CA ARG A 146 16.22 19.96 3.95
C ARG A 146 17.08 18.82 4.48
N HIS A 147 18.03 18.37 3.67
CA HIS A 147 18.94 17.28 4.04
C HIS A 147 19.68 17.55 5.37
N GLU A 148 20.15 18.76 5.56
CA GLU A 148 20.89 19.20 6.75
C GLU A 148 20.05 19.26 8.04
N ARG A 149 18.73 19.16 7.93
CA ARG A 149 17.79 19.18 9.05
C ARG A 149 17.02 17.87 9.22
N SER A 150 17.28 16.90 8.36
CA SER A 150 16.65 15.59 8.42
C SER A 150 17.15 14.85 9.66
N SER A 151 16.23 14.46 10.55
CA SER A 151 16.55 13.73 11.78
C SER A 151 16.50 12.21 11.62
N GLY A 152 16.26 11.71 10.40
CA GLY A 152 16.12 10.28 10.13
C GLY A 152 15.28 9.97 8.91
N GLN A 153 14.90 8.71 8.77
CA GLN A 153 14.02 8.25 7.70
C GLN A 153 12.54 8.53 8.05
N ALA A 154 11.80 9.06 7.10
CA ALA A 154 10.36 9.29 7.22
C ALA A 154 9.58 8.21 6.45
N SER A 155 9.69 6.94 6.89
CA SER A 155 9.00 5.82 6.25
C SER A 155 7.49 5.87 6.47
N ALA A 156 6.72 5.51 5.45
CA ALA A 156 5.26 5.43 5.54
C ALA A 156 4.78 4.26 6.41
N PHE A 157 5.50 3.13 6.40
CA PHE A 157 5.14 1.88 7.07
C PHE A 157 6.13 1.51 8.18
N GLY A 158 5.69 0.59 9.05
CA GLY A 158 6.47 0.00 10.13
C GLY A 158 5.97 0.41 11.53
N PRO A 159 6.52 -0.16 12.61
CA PRO A 159 6.12 0.15 13.98
C PRO A 159 6.31 1.63 14.29
N ALA A 160 5.44 2.20 15.14
CA ALA A 160 5.62 3.56 15.64
C ALA A 160 6.99 3.66 16.33
N GLU A 161 7.80 4.64 15.93
CA GLU A 161 9.04 4.92 16.64
C GLU A 161 8.69 5.37 18.06
N THR A 162 9.13 4.62 19.07
CA THR A 162 9.11 5.09 20.44
C THR A 162 10.06 6.27 20.51
N SER A 163 9.50 7.49 20.55
CA SER A 163 10.27 8.71 20.76
C SER A 163 10.99 8.60 22.11
N THR A 164 12.25 8.21 22.09
CA THR A 164 13.12 8.37 23.24
C THR A 164 13.32 9.88 23.43
N PRO A 165 12.90 10.46 24.54
CA PRO A 165 13.13 11.89 24.78
C PRO A 165 14.63 12.12 24.75
N ARG A 166 15.11 12.95 23.82
CA ARG A 166 16.50 13.42 23.86
C ARG A 166 16.60 14.23 25.14
N HIS A 167 17.35 13.71 26.11
CA HIS A 167 17.79 14.51 27.24
C HIS A 167 18.56 15.70 26.69
N ALA A 168 18.02 16.90 26.88
CA ALA A 168 18.73 18.14 26.70
C ALA A 168 19.86 18.17 27.73
N GLY A 169 21.10 18.03 27.25
CA GLY A 169 22.32 18.32 27.97
C GLY A 169 22.78 19.73 27.63
#